data_8b6b29a3abe07ad2243760e2ef9aef71
#
_entry.id   8b6b29a3abe07ad2243760e2ef9aef71
#
_cell.length_a   1.000
_cell.length_b   1.000
_cell.length_c   1.000
_cell.angle_alpha   90.00
_cell.angle_beta   90.00
_cell.angle_gamma   90.00
#
_symmetry.space_group_name_H-M   'P 1'
#
loop_
_entity.id
_entity.type
_entity.pdbx_description
1 polymer ?
#
loop_
_entity_poly.entity_id
_entity_poly.type
_entity_poly.pdbx_seq_one_letter_code
_entity_poly.pdbx_strand_id
1 'polypeptide(L)'
;MSDSKTLLVGDVGGTNARFAIATWKDGLPVLSHHESFPAEQYPTFLKGVAAFIDGCEVKPSGGVIAVAGPVEDGAIDLTNSPWAVSEAELATLGLNPVKLINDFEALAWGAPIVPADSLVHLGGPEAGDPHATLAVLGPGTGFGVSALVRDAHGREMAMPSEGGHACFPPGDTVEDEILRILRERYDRVSIERLICGPGLLNMHRALARFCAILGAVAGDIALTTGAKGGVYIAGGIAPRILDFLQASPFRRRFERKGRFKDYMADIPTWVITHKHAALLGAARVAFAEAG
;
A
#
# COMPACT_ATOMS: atom_id res chain seq x y z
N MET A 1 -12.63 26.17 -2.47
CA MET A 1 -13.25 24.86 -2.74
C MET A 1 -14.45 24.74 -1.83
N SER A 2 -15.62 24.36 -2.33
CA SER A 2 -16.85 24.27 -1.56
C SER A 2 -16.73 23.17 -0.49
N ASP A 3 -16.88 23.51 0.76
CA ASP A 3 -16.78 22.66 1.97
C ASP A 3 -17.83 21.55 2.08
N SER A 4 -18.51 21.16 1.00
CA SER A 4 -19.72 20.35 1.10
C SER A 4 -19.69 19.02 0.32
N LYS A 5 -18.56 18.66 -0.35
CA LYS A 5 -18.52 17.37 -1.04
C LYS A 5 -18.29 16.24 -0.03
N THR A 6 -19.20 15.30 -0.01
CA THR A 6 -19.11 14.06 0.78
C THR A 6 -18.82 12.91 -0.20
N LEU A 7 -17.73 12.21 0.00
CA LEU A 7 -17.25 11.17 -0.92
C LEU A 7 -17.10 9.83 -0.20
N LEU A 8 -17.42 8.75 -0.90
CA LEU A 8 -17.17 7.39 -0.44
C LEU A 8 -15.71 7.03 -0.66
N VAL A 9 -15.09 6.44 0.33
CA VAL A 9 -13.78 5.81 0.18
C VAL A 9 -13.81 4.38 0.69
N GLY A 10 -13.15 3.49 -0.04
CA GLY A 10 -13.08 2.07 0.28
C GLY A 10 -11.67 1.51 0.20
N ASP A 11 -11.40 0.49 1.01
CA ASP A 11 -10.19 -0.36 0.99
C ASP A 11 -10.67 -1.82 1.02
N VAL A 12 -10.52 -2.50 -0.11
CA VAL A 12 -11.17 -3.79 -0.37
C VAL A 12 -10.13 -4.84 -0.72
N GLY A 13 -9.93 -5.75 0.20
CA GLY A 13 -9.12 -6.96 -0.01
C GLY A 13 -9.97 -8.19 -0.28
N GLY A 14 -9.32 -9.33 -0.47
CA GLY A 14 -10.00 -10.60 -0.76
C GLY A 14 -10.88 -11.13 0.37
N THR A 15 -10.71 -10.68 1.61
CA THR A 15 -11.46 -11.19 2.78
C THR A 15 -12.29 -10.16 3.51
N ASN A 16 -11.94 -8.89 3.41
CA ASN A 16 -12.61 -7.79 4.11
C ASN A 16 -12.71 -6.56 3.21
N ALA A 17 -13.80 -5.83 3.38
CA ALA A 17 -13.97 -4.49 2.86
C ALA A 17 -14.07 -3.49 4.01
N ARG A 18 -13.47 -2.31 3.84
CA ARG A 18 -13.55 -1.18 4.76
C ARG A 18 -14.02 0.02 3.99
N PHE A 19 -14.99 0.71 4.54
CA PHE A 19 -15.53 1.94 3.98
C PHE A 19 -15.49 3.07 4.99
N ALA A 20 -15.42 4.29 4.46
CA ALA A 20 -15.60 5.50 5.23
C ALA A 20 -16.19 6.60 4.34
N ILE A 21 -16.77 7.60 4.99
CA ILE A 21 -17.10 8.86 4.34
C ILE A 21 -15.93 9.82 4.51
N ALA A 22 -15.53 10.44 3.41
CA ALA A 22 -14.48 11.45 3.36
C ALA A 22 -15.08 12.83 3.11
N THR A 23 -14.63 13.80 3.90
CA THR A 23 -14.85 15.25 3.69
C THR A 23 -13.48 15.94 3.62
N TRP A 24 -13.44 17.16 3.08
CA TRP A 24 -12.20 17.94 2.99
C TRP A 24 -12.23 19.08 4.00
N LYS A 25 -11.26 19.15 4.88
CA LYS A 25 -11.15 20.20 5.89
C LYS A 25 -9.69 20.62 6.06
N ASP A 26 -9.45 21.92 6.08
CA ASP A 26 -8.11 22.51 6.30
C ASP A 26 -7.00 21.94 5.39
N GLY A 27 -7.34 21.60 4.13
CA GLY A 27 -6.39 21.06 3.16
C GLY A 27 -6.13 19.56 3.27
N LEU A 28 -6.84 18.84 4.14
CA LEU A 28 -6.67 17.41 4.39
C LEU A 28 -8.02 16.66 4.35
N PRO A 29 -8.02 15.37 3.97
CA PRO A 29 -9.19 14.54 4.08
C PRO A 29 -9.48 14.19 5.54
N VAL A 30 -10.74 14.31 5.94
CA VAL A 30 -11.25 13.86 7.23
C VAL A 30 -12.18 12.70 6.99
N LEU A 31 -11.89 11.58 7.65
CA LEU A 31 -12.68 10.36 7.55
C LEU A 31 -13.67 10.24 8.70
N SER A 32 -14.88 9.82 8.38
CA SER A 32 -15.97 9.58 9.33
C SER A 32 -16.79 8.36 8.90
N HIS A 33 -17.73 7.93 9.73
CA HIS A 33 -18.62 6.80 9.44
C HIS A 33 -17.87 5.57 8.93
N HIS A 34 -16.94 5.07 9.76
CA HIS A 34 -16.15 3.88 9.41
C HIS A 34 -16.95 2.60 9.58
N GLU A 35 -16.96 1.76 8.56
CA GLU A 35 -17.50 0.41 8.62
C GLU A 35 -16.53 -0.60 8.00
N SER A 36 -16.50 -1.80 8.58
CA SER A 36 -15.70 -2.92 8.06
C SER A 36 -16.50 -4.20 8.17
N PHE A 37 -16.56 -4.97 7.10
CA PHE A 37 -17.25 -6.24 7.08
C PHE A 37 -16.49 -7.30 6.25
N PRO A 38 -16.66 -8.60 6.59
CA PRO A 38 -16.13 -9.68 5.80
C PRO A 38 -16.77 -9.71 4.41
N ALA A 39 -16.00 -10.09 3.38
CA ALA A 39 -16.51 -10.19 2.01
C ALA A 39 -17.70 -11.16 1.88
N GLU A 40 -17.75 -12.20 2.70
CA GLU A 40 -18.85 -13.19 2.72
C GLU A 40 -20.17 -12.66 3.30
N GLN A 41 -20.18 -11.47 3.95
CA GLN A 41 -21.38 -10.89 4.55
C GLN A 41 -22.42 -10.48 3.51
N TYR A 42 -21.97 -10.10 2.31
CA TYR A 42 -22.83 -9.70 1.22
C TYR A 42 -22.59 -10.53 -0.04
N PRO A 43 -23.65 -10.94 -0.76
CA PRO A 43 -23.51 -11.81 -1.94
C PRO A 43 -22.80 -11.14 -3.12
N THR A 44 -22.78 -9.81 -3.18
CA THR A 44 -22.04 -9.02 -4.18
C THR A 44 -21.45 -7.77 -3.52
N PHE A 45 -20.34 -7.28 -4.09
CA PHE A 45 -19.73 -6.03 -3.66
C PHE A 45 -20.71 -4.86 -3.69
N LEU A 46 -21.49 -4.73 -4.78
CA LEU A 46 -22.47 -3.69 -4.97
C LEU A 46 -23.51 -3.64 -3.83
N LYS A 47 -23.95 -4.81 -3.33
CA LYS A 47 -24.89 -4.88 -2.20
C LYS A 47 -24.26 -4.43 -0.88
N GLY A 48 -22.98 -4.72 -0.67
CA GLY A 48 -22.24 -4.23 0.49
C GLY A 48 -22.10 -2.70 0.47
N VAL A 49 -21.74 -2.13 -0.68
CA VAL A 49 -21.65 -0.67 -0.84
C VAL A 49 -23.02 0.00 -0.68
N ALA A 50 -24.09 -0.58 -1.25
CA ALA A 50 -25.43 -0.04 -1.10
C ALA A 50 -25.87 -0.02 0.38
N ALA A 51 -25.63 -1.10 1.12
CA ALA A 51 -25.96 -1.17 2.55
C ALA A 51 -25.17 -0.12 3.36
N PHE A 52 -23.88 0.08 3.07
CA PHE A 52 -23.07 1.12 3.69
C PHE A 52 -23.66 2.51 3.39
N ILE A 53 -23.95 2.82 2.12
CA ILE A 53 -24.54 4.10 1.73
C ILE A 53 -25.88 4.32 2.44
N ASP A 54 -26.72 3.29 2.56
CA ASP A 54 -28.01 3.38 3.22
C ASP A 54 -27.89 3.77 4.71
N GLY A 55 -26.83 3.34 5.37
CA GLY A 55 -26.48 3.72 6.74
C GLY A 55 -25.95 5.14 6.92
N CYS A 56 -25.57 5.84 5.84
CA CYS A 56 -25.02 7.18 5.93
C CYS A 56 -26.12 8.25 6.10
N GLU A 57 -25.94 9.20 7.01
CA GLU A 57 -26.82 10.38 7.18
C GLU A 57 -26.77 11.27 5.93
N VAL A 58 -25.57 11.49 5.38
CA VAL A 58 -25.34 12.25 4.14
C VAL A 58 -24.86 11.27 3.07
N LYS A 59 -25.59 11.18 1.98
CA LYS A 59 -25.22 10.28 0.89
C LYS A 59 -24.01 10.81 0.14
N PRO A 60 -22.97 9.98 -0.13
CA PRO A 60 -21.83 10.38 -0.92
C PRO A 60 -22.23 10.61 -2.38
N SER A 61 -21.65 11.64 -3.00
CA SER A 61 -21.91 12.00 -4.41
C SER A 61 -20.96 11.34 -5.41
N GLY A 62 -19.88 10.78 -4.92
CA GLY A 62 -18.84 10.11 -5.71
C GLY A 62 -17.91 9.35 -4.79
N GLY A 63 -16.80 8.81 -5.32
CA GLY A 63 -15.86 8.12 -4.44
C GLY A 63 -14.67 7.47 -5.14
N VAL A 64 -13.80 6.90 -4.32
CA VAL A 64 -12.66 6.08 -4.75
C VAL A 64 -12.59 4.82 -3.90
N ILE A 65 -12.50 3.68 -4.56
CA ILE A 65 -12.34 2.38 -3.93
C ILE A 65 -10.95 1.84 -4.27
N ALA A 66 -10.13 1.66 -3.25
CA ALA A 66 -8.86 0.96 -3.35
C ALA A 66 -9.11 -0.56 -3.32
N VAL A 67 -8.54 -1.29 -4.26
CA VAL A 67 -8.75 -2.73 -4.43
C VAL A 67 -7.43 -3.48 -4.52
N ALA A 68 -7.39 -4.69 -3.94
CA ALA A 68 -6.21 -5.54 -3.95
C ALA A 68 -6.07 -6.25 -5.31
N GLY A 69 -5.29 -5.68 -6.22
CA GLY A 69 -4.98 -6.22 -7.55
C GLY A 69 -5.01 -5.17 -8.66
N PRO A 70 -4.72 -5.57 -9.89
CA PRO A 70 -4.72 -4.68 -11.05
C PRO A 70 -6.15 -4.31 -11.44
N VAL A 71 -6.39 -3.03 -11.69
CA VAL A 71 -7.65 -2.54 -12.25
C VAL A 71 -7.50 -2.40 -13.76
N GLU A 72 -8.38 -3.05 -14.51
CA GLU A 72 -8.42 -3.00 -15.99
C GLU A 72 -9.78 -2.47 -16.45
N ASP A 73 -9.79 -1.44 -17.27
CA ASP A 73 -11.00 -0.81 -17.81
C ASP A 73 -12.07 -0.48 -16.75
N GLY A 74 -11.64 -0.02 -15.56
CA GLY A 74 -12.53 0.35 -14.45
C GLY A 74 -13.21 -0.84 -13.77
N ALA A 75 -12.64 -2.04 -13.87
CA ALA A 75 -13.15 -3.25 -13.23
C ALA A 75 -12.04 -4.17 -12.71
N ILE A 76 -12.39 -5.04 -11.78
CA ILE A 76 -11.51 -6.11 -11.25
C ILE A 76 -12.34 -7.27 -10.71
N ASP A 77 -11.85 -8.49 -10.96
CA ASP A 77 -12.25 -9.69 -10.23
C ASP A 77 -11.27 -9.92 -9.07
N LEU A 78 -11.75 -9.82 -7.83
CA LEU A 78 -10.88 -9.92 -6.67
C LEU A 78 -10.38 -11.35 -6.48
N THR A 79 -9.06 -11.53 -6.51
CA THR A 79 -8.42 -12.80 -6.15
C THR A 79 -8.78 -13.18 -4.71
N ASN A 80 -9.26 -14.36 -4.45
CA ASN A 80 -9.71 -14.86 -3.13
C ASN A 80 -11.00 -14.21 -2.60
N SER A 81 -11.84 -13.63 -3.44
CA SER A 81 -13.18 -13.16 -3.10
C SER A 81 -14.14 -13.54 -4.24
N PRO A 82 -15.43 -13.81 -3.95
CA PRO A 82 -16.44 -13.99 -5.00
C PRO A 82 -16.88 -12.68 -5.65
N TRP A 83 -16.30 -11.56 -5.25
CA TRP A 83 -16.74 -10.25 -5.70
C TRP A 83 -16.01 -9.80 -6.97
N ALA A 84 -16.80 -9.42 -7.96
CA ALA A 84 -16.39 -8.52 -9.02
C ALA A 84 -16.69 -7.07 -8.61
N VAL A 85 -15.83 -6.14 -8.93
CA VAL A 85 -15.97 -4.72 -8.62
C VAL A 85 -15.87 -3.92 -9.92
N SER A 86 -16.84 -3.05 -10.18
CA SER A 86 -16.89 -2.25 -11.40
C SER A 86 -17.34 -0.82 -11.10
N GLU A 87 -16.63 0.15 -11.68
CA GLU A 87 -17.00 1.57 -11.63
C GLU A 87 -18.40 1.80 -12.22
N ALA A 88 -18.72 1.11 -13.33
CA ALA A 88 -20.02 1.23 -13.96
C ALA A 88 -21.18 0.77 -13.07
N GLU A 89 -20.99 -0.33 -12.32
CA GLU A 89 -21.99 -0.79 -11.35
C GLU A 89 -22.12 0.17 -10.17
N LEU A 90 -20.99 0.66 -9.63
CA LEU A 90 -20.97 1.61 -8.54
C LEU A 90 -21.65 2.94 -8.91
N ALA A 91 -21.51 3.39 -10.15
CA ALA A 91 -22.21 4.58 -10.65
C ALA A 91 -23.74 4.45 -10.58
N THR A 92 -24.30 3.22 -10.66
CA THR A 92 -25.74 2.98 -10.51
C THR A 92 -26.28 3.32 -9.12
N LEU A 93 -25.41 3.40 -8.12
CA LEU A 93 -25.75 3.85 -6.75
C LEU A 93 -25.74 5.38 -6.59
N GLY A 94 -25.55 6.13 -7.68
CA GLY A 94 -25.49 7.60 -7.64
C GLY A 94 -24.08 8.15 -7.34
N LEU A 95 -23.06 7.31 -7.34
CA LEU A 95 -21.66 7.73 -7.16
C LEU A 95 -21.10 8.22 -8.51
N ASN A 96 -20.88 9.54 -8.65
CA ASN A 96 -20.32 10.11 -9.87
C ASN A 96 -19.49 11.38 -9.59
N PRO A 97 -18.16 11.40 -9.86
CA PRO A 97 -17.39 10.27 -10.38
C PRO A 97 -17.14 9.18 -9.32
N VAL A 98 -16.94 7.95 -9.78
CA VAL A 98 -16.40 6.87 -8.96
C VAL A 98 -15.21 6.25 -9.68
N LYS A 99 -14.14 5.92 -8.94
CA LYS A 99 -12.89 5.39 -9.49
C LYS A 99 -12.40 4.21 -8.67
N LEU A 100 -11.87 3.20 -9.36
CA LEU A 100 -11.10 2.12 -8.76
C LEU A 100 -9.60 2.42 -8.88
N ILE A 101 -8.86 2.19 -7.82
CA ILE A 101 -7.39 2.27 -7.80
C ILE A 101 -6.80 1.05 -7.10
N ASN A 102 -5.54 0.75 -7.36
CA ASN A 102 -4.85 -0.30 -6.61
C ASN A 102 -4.65 0.10 -5.13
N ASP A 103 -4.64 -0.87 -4.22
CA ASP A 103 -4.49 -0.64 -2.77
C ASP A 103 -3.14 -0.01 -2.40
N PHE A 104 -2.03 -0.39 -3.06
CA PHE A 104 -0.73 0.25 -2.86
C PHE A 104 -0.62 1.61 -3.55
N GLU A 105 -1.36 1.85 -4.63
CA GLU A 105 -1.54 3.19 -5.18
C GLU A 105 -2.19 4.12 -4.15
N ALA A 106 -3.26 3.67 -3.50
CA ALA A 106 -3.90 4.43 -2.42
C ALA A 106 -2.94 4.68 -1.26
N LEU A 107 -2.16 3.68 -0.85
CA LEU A 107 -1.13 3.85 0.19
C LEU A 107 -0.06 4.88 -0.20
N ALA A 108 0.36 4.92 -1.47
CA ALA A 108 1.31 5.92 -1.95
C ALA A 108 0.75 7.35 -1.86
N TRP A 109 -0.51 7.55 -2.23
CA TRP A 109 -1.21 8.81 -2.05
C TRP A 109 -1.42 9.19 -0.57
N GLY A 110 -1.61 8.19 0.30
CA GLY A 110 -1.83 8.36 1.72
C GLY A 110 -0.56 8.68 2.52
N ALA A 111 0.57 8.08 2.14
CA ALA A 111 1.81 8.15 2.92
C ALA A 111 2.24 9.56 3.36
N PRO A 112 2.17 10.60 2.50
CA PRO A 112 2.57 11.96 2.90
C PRO A 112 1.63 12.63 3.92
N ILE A 113 0.43 12.11 4.11
CA ILE A 113 -0.59 12.69 4.99
C ILE A 113 -0.95 11.81 6.18
N VAL A 114 -0.27 10.67 6.33
CA VAL A 114 -0.38 9.85 7.56
C VAL A 114 0.13 10.68 8.74
N PRO A 115 -0.62 10.76 9.85
CA PRO A 115 -0.17 11.46 11.05
C PRO A 115 1.19 10.95 11.56
N ALA A 116 2.04 11.86 12.01
CA ALA A 116 3.41 11.52 12.43
C ALA A 116 3.46 10.50 13.58
N ASP A 117 2.47 10.50 14.47
CA ASP A 117 2.33 9.52 15.56
C ASP A 117 1.99 8.10 15.08
N SER A 118 1.58 7.99 13.83
CA SER A 118 1.30 6.73 13.14
C SER A 118 2.43 6.29 12.19
N LEU A 119 3.58 6.95 12.27
CA LEU A 119 4.80 6.60 11.55
C LEU A 119 5.88 6.18 12.54
N VAL A 120 6.44 4.99 12.38
CA VAL A 120 7.55 4.51 13.19
C VAL A 120 8.83 4.52 12.39
N HIS A 121 9.79 5.31 12.82
CA HIS A 121 11.07 5.48 12.14
C HIS A 121 11.94 4.22 12.25
N LEU A 122 12.48 3.75 11.12
CA LEU A 122 13.37 2.59 11.05
C LEU A 122 14.84 2.97 10.82
N GLY A 123 15.10 4.22 10.44
CA GLY A 123 16.45 4.72 10.23
C GLY A 123 16.58 5.71 9.09
N GLY A 124 17.72 6.35 8.96
CA GLY A 124 18.00 7.47 8.08
C GLY A 124 17.66 8.82 8.73
N PRO A 125 17.59 9.90 7.95
CA PRO A 125 17.16 11.20 8.43
C PRO A 125 15.70 11.21 8.91
N GLU A 126 15.35 12.18 9.74
CA GLU A 126 13.97 12.38 10.23
C GLU A 126 12.98 12.81 9.14
N ALA A 127 13.47 13.34 8.03
CA ALA A 127 12.65 13.72 6.89
C ALA A 127 13.38 13.46 5.59
N GLY A 128 12.66 13.04 4.57
CA GLY A 128 13.13 12.95 3.20
C GLY A 128 12.99 14.27 2.45
N ASP A 129 13.47 14.31 1.21
CA ASP A 129 13.24 15.43 0.32
C ASP A 129 11.74 15.52 -0.05
N PRO A 130 11.03 16.60 0.33
CA PRO A 130 9.61 16.74 0.09
C PRO A 130 9.24 16.87 -1.40
N HIS A 131 10.22 17.14 -2.26
CA HIS A 131 10.03 17.26 -3.71
C HIS A 131 10.40 15.98 -4.47
N ALA A 132 11.05 15.04 -3.81
CA ALA A 132 11.46 13.80 -4.43
C ALA A 132 10.35 12.72 -4.40
N THR A 133 10.48 11.73 -5.25
CA THR A 133 9.67 10.51 -5.22
C THR A 133 9.76 9.85 -3.85
N LEU A 134 8.64 9.34 -3.36
CA LEU A 134 8.62 8.39 -2.24
C LEU A 134 8.17 7.01 -2.73
N ALA A 135 8.58 5.97 -2.04
CA ALA A 135 8.15 4.60 -2.33
C ALA A 135 7.36 4.03 -1.15
N VAL A 136 6.36 3.24 -1.47
CA VAL A 136 5.57 2.47 -0.50
C VAL A 136 5.63 1.00 -0.91
N LEU A 137 5.97 0.14 0.03
CA LEU A 137 5.99 -1.30 -0.19
C LEU A 137 5.58 -2.01 1.09
N GLY A 138 5.10 -3.23 0.96
CA GLY A 138 4.74 -3.92 2.19
C GLY A 138 4.27 -5.35 2.05
N PRO A 139 4.70 -6.19 3.00
CA PRO A 139 4.25 -7.55 3.11
C PRO A 139 2.84 -7.63 3.74
N GLY A 140 1.97 -8.34 3.07
CA GLY A 140 0.62 -8.69 3.49
C GLY A 140 0.31 -10.14 3.11
N THR A 141 -0.87 -10.40 2.55
CA THR A 141 -1.19 -11.66 1.86
C THR A 141 -0.24 -11.88 0.70
N GLY A 142 0.03 -10.82 -0.08
CA GLY A 142 1.08 -10.72 -1.09
C GLY A 142 2.16 -9.72 -0.69
N PHE A 143 2.86 -9.18 -1.69
CA PHE A 143 3.85 -8.12 -1.53
C PHE A 143 3.59 -6.98 -2.53
N GLY A 144 2.98 -5.90 -2.05
CA GLY A 144 2.67 -4.74 -2.88
C GLY A 144 3.80 -3.73 -2.93
N VAL A 145 3.87 -2.99 -4.04
CA VAL A 145 4.84 -1.93 -4.30
C VAL A 145 4.17 -0.80 -5.08
N SER A 146 4.39 0.44 -4.68
CA SER A 146 3.99 1.63 -5.42
C SER A 146 4.96 2.78 -5.13
N ALA A 147 4.90 3.84 -5.90
CA ALA A 147 5.61 5.08 -5.64
C ALA A 147 4.72 6.30 -5.90
N LEU A 148 4.93 7.37 -5.16
CA LEU A 148 4.36 8.68 -5.46
C LEU A 148 5.45 9.52 -6.12
N VAL A 149 5.31 9.74 -7.41
CA VAL A 149 6.25 10.51 -8.23
C VAL A 149 5.80 11.98 -8.21
N ARG A 150 6.78 12.89 -8.16
CA ARG A 150 6.56 14.33 -8.25
C ARG A 150 7.29 14.90 -9.45
N ASP A 151 6.57 15.69 -10.25
CA ASP A 151 7.22 16.40 -11.36
C ASP A 151 7.87 17.71 -10.88
N ALA A 152 8.58 18.39 -11.80
CA ALA A 152 9.25 19.65 -11.53
C ALA A 152 8.28 20.81 -11.10
N HIS A 153 6.99 20.63 -11.28
CA HIS A 153 5.95 21.59 -10.89
C HIS A 153 5.24 21.19 -9.60
N GLY A 154 5.71 20.12 -8.93
CA GLY A 154 5.12 19.60 -7.69
C GLY A 154 3.81 18.81 -7.91
N ARG A 155 3.46 18.46 -9.16
CA ARG A 155 2.31 17.62 -9.43
C ARG A 155 2.66 16.17 -9.04
N GLU A 156 1.75 15.53 -8.38
CA GLU A 156 1.92 14.19 -7.87
C GLU A 156 1.15 13.18 -8.73
N MET A 157 1.75 12.01 -8.89
CA MET A 157 1.16 10.87 -9.58
C MET A 157 1.62 9.60 -8.88
N ALA A 158 0.69 8.75 -8.47
CA ALA A 158 1.06 7.41 -8.02
C ALA A 158 1.43 6.53 -9.23
N MET A 159 2.44 5.71 -9.02
CA MET A 159 2.92 4.71 -9.99
C MET A 159 2.49 3.33 -9.50
N PRO A 160 1.39 2.77 -9.98
CA PRO A 160 1.01 1.39 -9.67
C PRO A 160 2.10 0.43 -10.20
N SER A 161 2.35 -0.65 -9.48
CA SER A 161 3.44 -1.57 -9.82
C SER A 161 3.17 -2.97 -9.30
N GLU A 162 3.56 -3.95 -10.09
CA GLU A 162 3.65 -5.36 -9.70
C GLU A 162 5.09 -5.75 -9.27
N GLY A 163 5.80 -4.82 -8.63
CA GLY A 163 7.19 -4.98 -8.18
C GLY A 163 7.42 -6.15 -7.23
N GLY A 164 6.40 -6.60 -6.51
CA GLY A 164 6.44 -7.81 -5.69
C GLY A 164 6.67 -9.08 -6.48
N HIS A 165 6.27 -9.09 -7.74
CA HIS A 165 6.48 -10.20 -8.67
C HIS A 165 7.84 -10.17 -9.38
N ALA A 166 8.71 -9.19 -9.12
CA ALA A 166 10.10 -9.23 -9.60
C ALA A 166 10.84 -10.47 -9.06
N CYS A 167 11.85 -10.95 -9.80
CA CYS A 167 12.64 -12.09 -9.35
C CYS A 167 13.37 -11.77 -8.05
N PHE A 168 13.42 -12.74 -7.14
CA PHE A 168 14.17 -12.58 -5.89
C PHE A 168 15.69 -12.53 -6.16
N PRO A 169 16.38 -11.44 -5.80
CA PRO A 169 17.83 -11.32 -5.90
C PRO A 169 18.47 -11.74 -4.57
N PRO A 170 19.12 -12.92 -4.46
CA PRO A 170 19.82 -13.32 -3.24
C PRO A 170 21.02 -12.40 -2.98
N GLY A 171 21.23 -12.03 -1.72
CA GLY A 171 22.31 -11.14 -1.29
C GLY A 171 23.41 -11.81 -0.46
N ASP A 172 23.27 -13.11 -0.19
CA ASP A 172 24.28 -13.93 0.50
C ASP A 172 24.05 -15.43 0.24
N THR A 173 25.02 -16.26 0.63
CA THR A 173 25.00 -17.71 0.37
C THR A 173 23.81 -18.44 1.02
N VAL A 174 23.26 -17.94 2.10
CA VAL A 174 22.06 -18.52 2.71
C VAL A 174 20.83 -18.22 1.85
N GLU A 175 20.74 -17.03 1.30
CA GLU A 175 19.68 -16.64 0.38
C GLU A 175 19.79 -17.35 -0.95
N ASP A 176 21.01 -17.64 -1.44
CA ASP A 176 21.27 -18.51 -2.59
C ASP A 176 20.72 -19.93 -2.37
N GLU A 177 20.95 -20.50 -1.19
CA GLU A 177 20.44 -21.84 -0.86
C GLU A 177 18.91 -21.85 -0.70
N ILE A 178 18.32 -20.80 -0.10
CA ILE A 178 16.85 -20.64 -0.06
C ILE A 178 16.29 -20.59 -1.48
N LEU A 179 16.90 -19.80 -2.37
CA LEU A 179 16.49 -19.69 -3.76
C LEU A 179 16.61 -21.03 -4.49
N ARG A 180 17.70 -21.79 -4.26
CA ARG A 180 17.90 -23.13 -4.82
C ARG A 180 16.77 -24.08 -4.42
N ILE A 181 16.42 -24.12 -3.12
CA ILE A 181 15.34 -24.96 -2.59
C ILE A 181 13.98 -24.56 -3.16
N LEU A 182 13.71 -23.25 -3.24
CA LEU A 182 12.43 -22.76 -3.76
C LEU A 182 12.27 -23.05 -5.26
N ARG A 183 13.34 -23.05 -6.03
CA ARG A 183 13.33 -23.43 -7.47
C ARG A 183 12.95 -24.88 -7.72
N GLU A 184 13.07 -25.77 -6.72
CA GLU A 184 12.57 -27.13 -6.82
C GLU A 184 11.03 -27.20 -6.78
N ARG A 185 10.38 -26.15 -6.22
CA ARG A 185 8.92 -26.07 -6.06
C ARG A 185 8.23 -25.12 -7.03
N TYR A 186 8.96 -24.09 -7.47
CA TYR A 186 8.44 -23.02 -8.29
C TYR A 186 9.34 -22.81 -9.49
N ASP A 187 8.76 -22.74 -10.68
CA ASP A 187 9.48 -22.44 -11.91
C ASP A 187 10.24 -21.10 -11.80
N ARG A 188 9.58 -20.10 -11.21
CA ARG A 188 10.13 -18.76 -10.92
C ARG A 188 9.89 -18.35 -9.47
N VAL A 189 10.94 -17.89 -8.81
CA VAL A 189 10.87 -17.39 -7.43
C VAL A 189 10.84 -15.87 -7.45
N SER A 190 9.67 -15.29 -7.13
CA SER A 190 9.50 -13.84 -6.95
C SER A 190 9.84 -13.40 -5.52
N ILE A 191 10.01 -12.10 -5.34
CA ILE A 191 10.18 -11.45 -4.03
C ILE A 191 9.01 -11.84 -3.11
N GLU A 192 7.80 -11.78 -3.62
CA GLU A 192 6.58 -12.14 -2.88
C GLU A 192 6.62 -13.56 -2.31
N ARG A 193 7.24 -14.53 -3.01
CA ARG A 193 7.37 -15.90 -2.52
C ARG A 193 8.09 -16.02 -1.17
N LEU A 194 8.90 -15.01 -0.83
CA LEU A 194 9.67 -14.97 0.43
C LEU A 194 9.10 -13.97 1.43
N ILE A 195 8.71 -12.78 0.99
CA ILE A 195 8.30 -11.69 1.88
C ILE A 195 6.81 -11.38 1.82
N CYS A 196 6.00 -12.40 2.12
CA CYS A 196 4.55 -12.31 2.33
C CYS A 196 4.14 -13.24 3.47
N GLY A 197 2.86 -13.30 3.80
CA GLY A 197 2.34 -14.19 4.84
C GLY A 197 2.73 -15.67 4.62
N PRO A 198 2.41 -16.28 3.47
CA PRO A 198 2.86 -17.62 3.12
C PRO A 198 4.39 -17.78 3.07
N GLY A 199 5.12 -16.74 2.67
CA GLY A 199 6.59 -16.73 2.63
C GLY A 199 7.22 -16.91 4.02
N LEU A 200 6.64 -16.31 5.06
CA LEU A 200 7.09 -16.51 6.45
C LEU A 200 7.02 -17.98 6.88
N LEU A 201 6.03 -18.74 6.43
CA LEU A 201 5.92 -20.17 6.71
C LEU A 201 6.99 -20.98 5.98
N ASN A 202 7.41 -20.53 4.80
CA ASN A 202 8.47 -21.17 4.01
C ASN A 202 9.87 -20.97 4.63
N MET A 203 10.03 -19.94 5.46
CA MET A 203 11.31 -19.57 6.08
C MET A 203 11.37 -19.95 7.57
N HIS A 204 11.30 -21.24 7.88
CA HIS A 204 11.17 -21.81 9.24
C HIS A 204 12.24 -21.41 10.31
N ARG A 205 13.18 -20.49 10.01
CA ARG A 205 14.24 -20.02 10.94
C ARG A 205 14.50 -18.51 10.93
N ALA A 206 13.57 -17.68 10.41
CA ALA A 206 14.15 -16.44 9.98
C ALA A 206 13.27 -15.19 9.97
N LEU A 207 12.63 -14.81 11.06
CA LEU A 207 12.11 -13.45 11.13
C LEU A 207 13.23 -12.41 10.89
N ALA A 208 14.46 -12.68 11.41
CA ALA A 208 15.64 -11.85 11.10
C ALA A 208 16.01 -11.88 9.61
N ARG A 209 15.90 -13.04 8.94
CA ARG A 209 16.15 -13.20 7.50
C ARG A 209 15.08 -12.49 6.68
N PHE A 210 13.82 -12.64 7.05
CA PHE A 210 12.71 -11.90 6.45
C PHE A 210 12.94 -10.39 6.50
N CYS A 211 13.28 -9.83 7.67
CA CYS A 211 13.58 -8.41 7.81
C CYS A 211 14.83 -7.99 7.01
N ALA A 212 15.86 -8.85 6.94
CA ALA A 212 17.04 -8.59 6.13
C ALA A 212 16.71 -8.52 4.63
N ILE A 213 15.92 -9.47 4.12
CA ILE A 213 15.46 -9.50 2.72
C ILE A 213 14.54 -8.30 2.45
N LEU A 214 13.59 -8.01 3.35
CA LEU A 214 12.72 -6.83 3.24
C LEU A 214 13.55 -5.53 3.13
N GLY A 215 14.60 -5.40 3.95
CA GLY A 215 15.51 -4.26 3.86
C GLY A 215 16.28 -4.19 2.55
N ALA A 216 16.77 -5.33 2.04
CA ALA A 216 17.47 -5.38 0.75
C ALA A 216 16.54 -4.95 -0.39
N VAL A 217 15.33 -5.52 -0.46
CA VAL A 217 14.31 -5.20 -1.47
C VAL A 217 13.86 -3.74 -1.37
N ALA A 218 13.61 -3.23 -0.17
CA ALA A 218 13.27 -1.83 0.04
C ALA A 218 14.36 -0.89 -0.50
N GLY A 219 15.63 -1.26 -0.30
CA GLY A 219 16.75 -0.51 -0.86
C GLY A 219 16.84 -0.60 -2.39
N ASP A 220 16.53 -1.74 -3.00
CA ASP A 220 16.50 -1.88 -4.46
C ASP A 220 15.38 -1.04 -5.08
N ILE A 221 14.19 -1.03 -4.46
CA ILE A 221 13.07 -0.19 -4.87
C ILE A 221 13.43 1.30 -4.73
N ALA A 222 14.06 1.70 -3.61
CA ALA A 222 14.49 3.08 -3.42
C ALA A 222 15.48 3.56 -4.49
N LEU A 223 16.43 2.72 -4.90
CA LEU A 223 17.35 3.02 -6.01
C LEU A 223 16.61 3.10 -7.34
N THR A 224 15.72 2.15 -7.61
CA THR A 224 15.00 2.06 -8.90
C THR A 224 14.07 3.25 -9.11
N THR A 225 13.42 3.72 -8.05
CA THR A 225 12.44 4.82 -8.11
C THR A 225 13.04 6.18 -7.77
N GLY A 226 14.31 6.23 -7.31
CA GLY A 226 14.92 7.47 -6.82
C GLY A 226 14.22 8.04 -5.58
N ALA A 227 13.75 7.19 -4.66
CA ALA A 227 12.85 7.54 -3.56
C ALA A 227 13.52 8.34 -2.44
N LYS A 228 14.13 9.48 -2.74
CA LYS A 228 14.71 10.40 -1.75
C LYS A 228 13.68 11.03 -0.81
N GLY A 229 12.42 11.05 -1.21
CA GLY A 229 11.31 11.46 -0.34
C GLY A 229 11.03 10.50 0.81
N GLY A 230 11.65 9.30 0.78
CA GLY A 230 11.53 8.29 1.82
C GLY A 230 10.94 6.98 1.35
N VAL A 231 11.10 5.95 2.17
CA VAL A 231 10.55 4.62 1.96
C VAL A 231 9.62 4.26 3.11
N TYR A 232 8.39 3.93 2.78
CA TYR A 232 7.33 3.61 3.74
C TYR A 232 6.97 2.13 3.65
N ILE A 233 7.16 1.42 4.76
CA ILE A 233 6.77 0.02 4.87
C ILE A 233 5.34 -0.04 5.35
N ALA A 234 4.46 -0.53 4.50
CA ALA A 234 3.03 -0.69 4.75
C ALA A 234 2.64 -2.17 4.88
N GLY A 235 1.36 -2.46 4.79
CA GLY A 235 0.81 -3.81 4.86
C GLY A 235 0.64 -4.33 6.27
N GLY A 236 -0.01 -5.48 6.39
CA GLY A 236 -0.45 -6.01 7.69
C GLY A 236 0.62 -6.71 8.52
N ILE A 237 1.81 -7.01 7.98
CA ILE A 237 2.86 -7.77 8.68
C ILE A 237 3.78 -6.85 9.46
N ALA A 238 4.31 -5.79 8.84
CA ALA A 238 5.32 -4.92 9.45
C ALA A 238 4.89 -4.33 10.81
N PRO A 239 3.67 -3.81 10.99
CA PRO A 239 3.22 -3.32 12.30
C PRO A 239 3.16 -4.40 13.38
N ARG A 240 2.91 -5.67 13.00
CA ARG A 240 2.80 -6.79 13.97
C ARG A 240 4.15 -7.28 14.47
N ILE A 241 5.23 -6.98 13.76
CA ILE A 241 6.60 -7.38 14.10
C ILE A 241 7.49 -6.17 14.36
N LEU A 242 6.92 -5.03 14.71
CA LEU A 242 7.57 -3.73 14.74
C LEU A 242 8.84 -3.71 15.60
N ASP A 243 8.74 -4.13 16.86
CA ASP A 243 9.90 -4.18 17.80
C ASP A 243 11.03 -5.03 17.24
N PHE A 244 10.67 -6.15 16.61
CA PHE A 244 11.63 -7.03 15.98
C PHE A 244 12.24 -6.40 14.73
N LEU A 245 11.44 -5.73 13.91
CA LEU A 245 11.88 -5.07 12.68
C LEU A 245 12.88 -3.94 12.99
N GLN A 246 12.63 -3.14 14.03
CA GLN A 246 13.53 -2.08 14.46
C GLN A 246 14.89 -2.62 14.95
N ALA A 247 14.88 -3.76 15.66
CA ALA A 247 16.09 -4.42 16.15
C ALA A 247 16.81 -5.28 15.09
N SER A 248 16.20 -5.46 13.92
CA SER A 248 16.64 -6.39 12.87
C SER A 248 17.74 -5.81 11.97
N PRO A 249 18.31 -6.65 11.09
CA PRO A 249 19.23 -6.18 10.04
C PRO A 249 18.58 -5.35 8.92
N PHE A 250 17.28 -5.00 8.98
CA PHE A 250 16.55 -4.27 7.94
C PHE A 250 17.34 -3.06 7.42
N ARG A 251 17.64 -2.10 8.29
CA ARG A 251 18.30 -0.85 7.89
C ARG A 251 19.70 -1.09 7.33
N ARG A 252 20.48 -1.95 7.93
CA ARG A 252 21.80 -2.33 7.43
C ARG A 252 21.75 -2.93 6.02
N ARG A 253 20.74 -3.77 5.73
CA ARG A 253 20.56 -4.40 4.41
C ARG A 253 20.00 -3.39 3.38
N PHE A 254 19.18 -2.45 3.81
CA PHE A 254 18.71 -1.33 3.00
C PHE A 254 19.88 -0.50 2.46
N GLU A 255 20.83 -0.16 3.33
CA GLU A 255 22.01 0.65 2.99
C GLU A 255 23.11 -0.11 2.25
N ARG A 256 23.11 -1.45 2.29
CA ARG A 256 24.15 -2.28 1.67
C ARG A 256 24.01 -2.30 0.13
N LYS A 257 24.30 -1.16 -0.51
CA LYS A 257 24.23 -0.95 -1.97
C LYS A 257 25.58 -0.53 -2.58
N GLY A 258 26.68 -1.08 -2.04
CA GLY A 258 28.03 -0.82 -2.55
C GLY A 258 28.36 0.68 -2.53
N ARG A 259 28.73 1.24 -3.68
CA ARG A 259 29.09 2.66 -3.82
C ARG A 259 27.93 3.64 -3.53
N PHE A 260 26.68 3.17 -3.48
CA PHE A 260 25.51 3.97 -3.16
C PHE A 260 25.17 3.96 -1.65
N LYS A 261 26.04 3.44 -0.77
CA LYS A 261 25.76 3.35 0.66
C LYS A 261 25.40 4.70 1.28
N ASP A 262 26.18 5.75 0.99
CA ASP A 262 25.94 7.09 1.55
C ASP A 262 24.65 7.70 0.99
N TYR A 263 24.39 7.52 -0.31
CA TYR A 263 23.11 7.89 -0.92
C TYR A 263 21.92 7.23 -0.23
N MET A 264 22.04 5.94 0.13
CA MET A 264 20.98 5.20 0.82
C MET A 264 20.83 5.61 2.28
N ALA A 265 21.92 6.03 2.94
CA ALA A 265 21.89 6.51 4.31
C ALA A 265 21.06 7.79 4.46
N ASP A 266 21.01 8.62 3.42
CA ASP A 266 20.24 9.87 3.36
C ASP A 266 18.73 9.66 3.07
N ILE A 267 18.29 8.42 2.83
CA ILE A 267 16.87 8.11 2.59
C ILE A 267 16.23 7.63 3.91
N PRO A 268 15.24 8.34 4.44
CA PRO A 268 14.52 7.89 5.62
C PRO A 268 13.64 6.68 5.32
N THR A 269 13.44 5.85 6.35
CA THR A 269 12.57 4.68 6.27
C THR A 269 11.61 4.63 7.43
N TRP A 270 10.33 4.37 7.18
CA TRP A 270 9.27 4.30 8.19
C TRP A 270 8.38 3.07 8.03
N VAL A 271 7.73 2.68 9.13
CA VAL A 271 6.56 1.79 9.09
C VAL A 271 5.31 2.62 9.27
N ILE A 272 4.35 2.44 8.39
CA ILE A 272 3.00 2.98 8.54
C ILE A 272 2.23 2.07 9.51
N THR A 273 1.82 2.61 10.65
CA THR A 273 0.98 1.92 11.64
C THR A 273 -0.47 2.38 11.61
N HIS A 274 -0.78 3.41 10.85
CA HIS A 274 -2.12 3.96 10.70
C HIS A 274 -3.07 2.96 10.03
N LYS A 275 -4.16 2.60 10.72
CA LYS A 275 -5.10 1.54 10.27
C LYS A 275 -5.86 1.88 8.99
N HIS A 276 -5.99 3.15 8.68
CA HIS A 276 -6.78 3.67 7.56
C HIS A 276 -5.93 4.44 6.54
N ALA A 277 -4.62 4.13 6.42
CA ALA A 277 -3.73 4.83 5.51
C ALA A 277 -4.18 4.75 4.04
N ALA A 278 -4.67 3.58 3.59
CA ALA A 278 -5.22 3.42 2.24
C ALA A 278 -6.50 4.27 2.04
N LEU A 279 -7.38 4.34 3.05
CA LEU A 279 -8.59 5.20 2.99
C LEU A 279 -8.22 6.69 2.93
N LEU A 280 -7.18 7.13 3.64
CA LEU A 280 -6.67 8.50 3.52
C LEU A 280 -6.17 8.81 2.10
N GLY A 281 -5.44 7.88 1.50
CA GLY A 281 -4.97 8.00 0.13
C GLY A 281 -6.12 7.98 -0.89
N ALA A 282 -7.07 7.07 -0.74
CA ALA A 282 -8.27 7.02 -1.57
C ALA A 282 -9.08 8.33 -1.48
N ALA A 283 -9.20 8.90 -0.26
CA ALA A 283 -9.84 10.19 -0.06
C ALA A 283 -9.10 11.31 -0.79
N ARG A 284 -7.78 11.32 -0.73
CA ARG A 284 -6.95 12.29 -1.44
C ARG A 284 -7.17 12.23 -2.95
N VAL A 285 -7.22 11.04 -3.53
CA VAL A 285 -7.56 10.84 -4.94
C VAL A 285 -8.99 11.28 -5.24
N ALA A 286 -9.97 10.90 -4.41
CA ALA A 286 -11.37 11.23 -4.61
C ALA A 286 -11.61 12.75 -4.68
N PHE A 287 -10.94 13.52 -3.83
CA PHE A 287 -11.03 14.99 -3.86
C PHE A 287 -10.32 15.62 -5.05
N ALA A 288 -9.23 15.03 -5.53
CA ALA A 288 -8.55 15.47 -6.75
C ALA A 288 -9.40 15.25 -8.01
N GLU A 289 -10.11 14.12 -8.09
CA GLU A 289 -11.00 13.79 -9.22
C GLU A 289 -12.32 14.58 -9.19
N ALA A 290 -12.78 14.98 -7.99
CA ALA A 290 -14.04 15.69 -7.83
C ALA A 290 -13.91 17.23 -7.98
N GLY A 291 -12.70 17.77 -8.05
CA GLY A 291 -12.39 19.24 -8.15
C GLY A 291 -12.35 19.72 -9.53
#